data_ee8c68ed1246943bf55e167d2cb09fd0
#
_entry.id   ee8c68ed1246943bf55e167d2cb09fd0
#
_cell.length_a   1.000
_cell.length_b   1.000
_cell.length_c   1.000
_cell.angle_alpha   90.00
_cell.angle_beta   90.00
_cell.angle_gamma   90.00
#
_symmetry.space_group_name_H-M   'P 1'
#
loop_
_entity.id
_entity.type
_entity.pdbx_description
1 polymer ?
#
loop_
_entity_poly.entity_id
_entity_poly.type
_entity_poly.pdbx_seq_one_letter_code
_entity_poly.pdbx_strand_id
1 'polypeptide(L)'
;EGARKVLNQPVKHPRNPLIVPDKPWEKTLLNRGSVIYDEQEKLFKMWYSVYTADLKDQLLCYATSRDGIKWDKPVVNPADQSNVIPGFKAANPPSVFKDLHDPDPARRYKMLYGAGKPRKYTTNAAYSADGLKWTPEPANPVIPHSDTLNSCFWDPARRCYVAYVRF
;
A
#
# COMPACT_ATOMS: atom_id res chain seq x y z
N GLU A 1 25.80 -11.39 -28.63
CA GLU A 1 25.15 -11.67 -29.93
C GLU A 1 23.85 -12.42 -29.68
N GLY A 2 22.72 -11.94 -30.27
CA GLY A 2 21.43 -12.64 -30.26
C GLY A 2 20.29 -12.02 -29.45
N ALA A 3 20.51 -10.98 -28.68
CA ALA A 3 19.40 -10.28 -27.99
C ALA A 3 18.77 -9.21 -28.90
N ARG A 4 17.43 -9.29 -29.07
CA ARG A 4 16.65 -8.28 -29.80
C ARG A 4 15.75 -7.54 -28.82
N LYS A 5 15.83 -6.22 -28.80
CA LYS A 5 14.89 -5.38 -28.05
C LYS A 5 13.54 -5.37 -28.78
N VAL A 6 12.49 -5.85 -28.12
CA VAL A 6 11.11 -5.79 -28.64
C VAL A 6 10.29 -4.91 -27.70
N LEU A 7 9.63 -3.90 -28.28
CA LEU A 7 8.71 -3.03 -27.54
C LEU A 7 7.30 -3.63 -27.66
N ASN A 8 6.81 -4.20 -26.56
CA ASN A 8 5.43 -4.66 -26.46
C ASN A 8 4.59 -3.51 -25.94
N GLN A 9 3.83 -2.86 -26.82
CA GLN A 9 2.93 -1.77 -26.46
C GLN A 9 1.72 -2.33 -25.68
N PRO A 10 1.49 -1.89 -24.42
CA PRO A 10 0.31 -2.29 -23.70
C PRO A 10 -0.93 -1.60 -24.29
N VAL A 11 -2.02 -2.33 -24.39
CA VAL A 11 -3.34 -1.77 -24.71
C VAL A 11 -4.03 -1.42 -23.41
N LYS A 12 -4.40 -0.15 -23.24
CA LYS A 12 -5.16 0.29 -22.07
C LYS A 12 -6.52 -0.37 -22.05
N HIS A 13 -6.92 -0.88 -20.89
CA HIS A 13 -8.25 -1.44 -20.71
C HIS A 13 -9.31 -0.36 -20.98
N PRO A 14 -10.42 -0.67 -21.69
CA PRO A 14 -11.42 0.34 -22.08
C PRO A 14 -12.14 1.01 -20.90
N ARG A 15 -12.11 0.40 -19.71
CA ARG A 15 -12.67 0.98 -18.49
C ARG A 15 -11.66 1.85 -17.71
N ASN A 16 -10.45 2.08 -18.22
CA ASN A 16 -9.52 2.95 -17.51
C ASN A 16 -10.04 4.41 -17.42
N PRO A 17 -9.88 5.09 -16.28
CA PRO A 17 -9.22 4.60 -15.06
C PRO A 17 -10.11 3.62 -14.27
N LEU A 18 -9.49 2.51 -13.76
CA LEU A 18 -10.22 1.45 -13.05
C LEU A 18 -10.67 1.86 -11.65
N ILE A 19 -10.01 2.83 -11.04
CA ILE A 19 -10.39 3.42 -9.76
C ILE A 19 -10.38 4.94 -9.91
N VAL A 20 -11.43 5.59 -9.44
CA VAL A 20 -11.62 7.04 -9.55
C VAL A 20 -11.94 7.64 -8.17
N PRO A 21 -11.66 8.93 -7.93
CA PRO A 21 -12.03 9.62 -6.70
C PRO A 21 -13.53 9.88 -6.69
N ASP A 22 -14.31 9.01 -6.05
CA ASP A 22 -15.76 9.09 -5.95
C ASP A 22 -16.28 9.30 -4.51
N LYS A 23 -15.35 9.46 -3.54
CA LYS A 23 -15.68 9.69 -2.13
C LYS A 23 -15.33 11.13 -1.71
N PRO A 24 -16.05 11.70 -0.72
CA PRO A 24 -15.79 13.06 -0.27
C PRO A 24 -14.36 13.34 0.18
N TRP A 25 -13.68 12.35 0.74
CA TRP A 25 -12.29 12.45 1.21
C TRP A 25 -11.25 12.26 0.10
N GLU A 26 -11.65 11.82 -1.08
CA GLU A 26 -10.78 11.58 -2.25
C GLU A 26 -10.68 12.78 -3.21
N LYS A 27 -10.94 13.98 -2.73
CA LYS A 27 -11.10 15.18 -3.58
C LYS A 27 -9.86 15.62 -4.32
N THR A 28 -8.68 15.21 -3.89
CA THR A 28 -7.42 15.69 -4.45
C THR A 28 -6.82 14.68 -5.41
N LEU A 29 -5.88 13.90 -4.99
CA LEU A 29 -5.13 12.99 -5.82
C LEU A 29 -5.17 11.59 -5.21
N LEU A 30 -5.67 10.62 -5.96
CA LEU A 30 -5.39 9.23 -5.70
C LEU A 30 -3.91 9.00 -5.97
N ASN A 31 -3.16 8.73 -4.93
CA ASN A 31 -1.75 8.46 -5.03
C ASN A 31 -1.53 6.94 -5.16
N ARG A 32 -0.28 6.58 -5.37
CA ARG A 32 0.15 5.18 -5.50
C ARG A 32 -0.31 4.32 -4.34
N GLY A 33 -0.36 3.02 -4.55
CA GLY A 33 -0.72 2.06 -3.53
C GLY A 33 -0.17 0.68 -3.83
N SER A 34 -0.43 -0.26 -2.93
CA SER A 34 -0.13 -1.67 -3.11
C SER A 34 -1.39 -2.43 -3.47
N VAL A 35 -1.25 -3.33 -4.42
CA VAL A 35 -2.30 -4.30 -4.77
C VAL A 35 -1.71 -5.69 -4.58
N ILE A 36 -2.43 -6.54 -3.84
CA ILE A 36 -2.12 -7.96 -3.73
C ILE A 36 -3.35 -8.78 -4.12
N TYR A 37 -3.13 -10.00 -4.60
CA TYR A 37 -4.17 -10.99 -4.72
C TYR A 37 -4.09 -11.94 -3.52
N ASP A 38 -5.16 -12.01 -2.74
CA ASP A 38 -5.28 -12.91 -1.61
C ASP A 38 -5.84 -14.24 -2.09
N GLU A 39 -4.97 -15.25 -2.22
CA GLU A 39 -5.33 -16.58 -2.71
C GLU A 39 -6.34 -17.31 -1.83
N GLN A 40 -6.35 -17.04 -0.54
CA GLN A 40 -7.27 -17.66 0.41
C GLN A 40 -8.68 -17.08 0.31
N GLU A 41 -8.76 -15.75 0.15
CA GLU A 41 -10.04 -15.04 0.04
C GLU A 41 -10.51 -14.88 -1.42
N LYS A 42 -9.65 -15.24 -2.41
CA LYS A 42 -9.91 -15.06 -3.84
C LYS A 42 -10.28 -13.60 -4.17
N LEU A 43 -9.51 -12.67 -3.62
CA LEU A 43 -9.82 -11.26 -3.63
C LEU A 43 -8.56 -10.42 -3.86
N PHE A 44 -8.64 -9.47 -4.77
CA PHE A 44 -7.67 -8.38 -4.86
C PHE A 44 -7.91 -7.40 -3.74
N LYS A 45 -6.86 -7.02 -3.04
CA LYS A 45 -6.85 -6.02 -1.97
C LYS A 45 -5.91 -4.89 -2.34
N MET A 46 -6.37 -3.65 -2.18
CA MET A 46 -5.60 -2.46 -2.50
C MET A 46 -5.54 -1.55 -1.28
N TRP A 47 -4.34 -1.13 -0.94
CA TRP A 47 -4.08 -0.02 -0.01
C TRP A 47 -3.53 1.14 -0.82
N TYR A 48 -4.22 2.26 -0.81
CA TYR A 48 -3.85 3.45 -1.55
C TYR A 48 -3.94 4.69 -0.69
N SER A 49 -3.19 5.71 -1.02
CA SER A 49 -3.25 6.96 -0.29
C SER A 49 -3.91 8.07 -1.09
N VAL A 50 -4.58 8.95 -0.38
CA VAL A 50 -5.15 10.18 -0.92
C VAL A 50 -4.67 11.35 -0.08
N TYR A 51 -4.39 12.48 -0.73
CA TYR A 51 -4.06 13.69 0.00
C TYR A 51 -5.31 14.30 0.62
N THR A 52 -5.16 14.84 1.83
CA THR A 52 -6.19 15.70 2.45
C THR A 52 -6.43 16.94 1.59
N ALA A 53 -7.56 17.61 1.79
CA ALA A 53 -7.95 18.77 0.98
C ALA A 53 -6.93 19.92 1.03
N ASP A 54 -6.19 20.05 2.12
CA ASP A 54 -5.11 21.03 2.31
C ASP A 54 -3.73 20.56 1.83
N LEU A 55 -3.64 19.35 1.28
CA LEU A 55 -2.43 18.71 0.76
C LEU A 55 -1.31 18.49 1.80
N LYS A 56 -1.62 18.59 3.09
CA LYS A 56 -0.62 18.44 4.16
C LYS A 56 -0.40 17.01 4.60
N ASP A 57 -1.47 16.23 4.64
CA ASP A 57 -1.46 14.84 5.10
C ASP A 57 -1.94 13.89 4.00
N GLN A 58 -1.67 12.61 4.20
CA GLN A 58 -2.21 11.53 3.38
C GLN A 58 -3.03 10.59 4.25
N LEU A 59 -4.23 10.27 3.77
CA LEU A 59 -5.08 9.24 4.34
C LEU A 59 -4.74 7.90 3.67
N LEU A 60 -4.72 6.84 4.43
CA LEU A 60 -4.59 5.48 3.92
C LEU A 60 -6.00 4.91 3.70
N CYS A 61 -6.32 4.56 2.45
CA CYS A 61 -7.61 4.03 2.06
C CYS A 61 -7.50 2.57 1.61
N TYR A 62 -8.61 1.86 1.65
CA TYR A 62 -8.69 0.46 1.30
C TYR A 62 -9.75 0.22 0.22
N ALA A 63 -9.45 -0.67 -0.73
CA ALA A 63 -10.40 -1.13 -1.74
C ALA A 63 -10.20 -2.61 -2.03
N THR A 64 -11.25 -3.26 -2.55
CA THR A 64 -11.23 -4.68 -2.92
C THR A 64 -11.79 -4.89 -4.32
N SER A 65 -11.39 -5.99 -4.96
CA SER A 65 -11.93 -6.38 -6.26
C SER A 65 -11.89 -7.90 -6.43
N ARG A 66 -12.91 -8.46 -7.10
CA ARG A 66 -12.92 -9.88 -7.47
C ARG A 66 -12.24 -10.16 -8.81
N ASP A 67 -12.15 -9.16 -9.67
CA ASP A 67 -11.68 -9.29 -11.06
C ASP A 67 -10.50 -8.37 -11.40
N GLY A 68 -10.06 -7.52 -10.45
CA GLY A 68 -9.03 -6.51 -10.65
C GLY A 68 -9.46 -5.32 -11.52
N ILE A 69 -10.72 -5.30 -11.96
CA ILE A 69 -11.29 -4.29 -12.87
C ILE A 69 -12.35 -3.44 -12.17
N LYS A 70 -13.30 -4.09 -11.50
CA LYS A 70 -14.30 -3.41 -10.69
C LYS A 70 -13.86 -3.38 -9.24
N TRP A 71 -13.66 -2.18 -8.71
CA TRP A 71 -13.20 -1.95 -7.34
C TRP A 71 -14.32 -1.45 -6.45
N ASP A 72 -14.49 -2.10 -5.32
CA ASP A 72 -15.38 -1.71 -4.24
C ASP A 72 -14.57 -1.04 -3.13
N LYS A 73 -15.15 -0.03 -2.49
CA LYS A 73 -14.57 0.70 -1.36
C LYS A 73 -15.39 0.42 -0.10
N PRO A 74 -15.13 -0.71 0.59
CA PRO A 74 -15.92 -1.12 1.74
C PRO A 74 -15.71 -0.16 2.91
N VAL A 75 -16.71 -0.03 3.77
CA VAL A 75 -16.57 0.69 5.03
C VAL A 75 -15.65 -0.09 5.94
N VAL A 76 -14.50 0.49 6.26
CA VAL A 76 -13.52 -0.07 7.22
C VAL A 76 -13.37 0.81 8.46
N ASN A 77 -13.88 2.04 8.40
CA ASN A 77 -14.00 2.94 9.54
C ASN A 77 -15.48 3.20 9.86
N PRO A 78 -16.06 2.52 10.85
CA PRO A 78 -17.46 2.72 11.22
C PRO A 78 -17.78 4.11 11.76
N ALA A 79 -16.79 4.82 12.31
CA ALA A 79 -17.00 6.13 12.94
C ALA A 79 -17.41 7.21 11.92
N ASP A 80 -16.90 7.15 10.70
CA ASP A 80 -17.20 8.11 9.62
C ASP A 80 -17.75 7.44 8.35
N GLN A 81 -18.08 6.15 8.42
CA GLN A 81 -18.61 5.35 7.32
C GLN A 81 -17.71 5.39 6.08
N SER A 82 -16.39 5.39 6.28
CA SER A 82 -15.41 5.51 5.20
C SER A 82 -14.62 4.22 4.96
N ASN A 83 -13.93 4.17 3.81
CA ASN A 83 -12.90 3.19 3.52
C ASN A 83 -11.48 3.66 3.94
N VAL A 84 -11.40 4.71 4.75
CA VAL A 84 -10.17 5.21 5.34
C VAL A 84 -9.77 4.31 6.51
N ILE A 85 -8.55 3.81 6.51
CA ILE A 85 -8.01 3.03 7.61
C ILE A 85 -7.81 3.94 8.82
N PRO A 86 -8.48 3.68 9.96
CA PRO A 86 -8.45 4.58 11.10
C PRO A 86 -7.08 4.57 11.79
N GLY A 87 -6.71 5.73 12.35
CA GLY A 87 -5.53 5.88 13.18
C GLY A 87 -4.19 5.77 12.46
N PHE A 88 -4.19 5.68 11.11
CA PHE A 88 -2.98 5.54 10.32
C PHE A 88 -2.76 6.73 9.39
N LYS A 89 -1.60 7.37 9.53
CA LYS A 89 -1.15 8.45 8.64
C LYS A 89 0.18 8.06 8.03
N ALA A 90 0.30 8.24 6.72
CA ALA A 90 1.54 8.01 5.99
C ALA A 90 1.96 9.29 5.27
N ALA A 91 3.26 9.53 5.18
CA ALA A 91 3.80 10.63 4.38
C ALA A 91 4.00 10.22 2.91
N ASN A 92 4.06 8.92 2.65
CA ASN A 92 4.22 8.33 1.32
C ASN A 92 3.36 7.06 1.20
N PRO A 93 2.98 6.66 -0.02
CA PRO A 93 2.17 5.47 -0.25
C PRO A 93 2.79 4.22 0.37
N PRO A 94 1.98 3.31 0.90
CA PRO A 94 2.47 2.10 1.53
C PRO A 94 2.90 1.04 0.51
N SER A 95 3.86 0.21 0.91
CA SER A 95 4.15 -1.09 0.31
C SER A 95 3.62 -2.17 1.25
N VAL A 96 2.60 -2.88 0.83
CA VAL A 96 1.96 -3.94 1.63
C VAL A 96 2.16 -5.29 0.97
N PHE A 97 2.46 -6.31 1.77
CA PHE A 97 2.46 -7.70 1.34
C PHE A 97 1.89 -8.61 2.43
N LYS A 98 1.38 -9.77 2.02
CA LYS A 98 0.94 -10.84 2.91
C LYS A 98 2.11 -11.76 3.18
N ASP A 99 2.50 -11.88 4.43
CA ASP A 99 3.60 -12.71 4.88
C ASP A 99 3.07 -14.03 5.43
N LEU A 100 3.33 -15.11 4.71
CA LEU A 100 2.97 -16.46 5.12
C LEU A 100 4.08 -17.17 5.89
N HIS A 101 5.25 -16.54 6.02
CA HIS A 101 6.44 -17.09 6.69
C HIS A 101 6.51 -16.70 8.17
N ASP A 102 5.90 -15.56 8.55
CA ASP A 102 5.85 -15.17 9.95
C ASP A 102 4.94 -16.15 10.70
N PRO A 103 5.42 -16.81 11.76
CA PRO A 103 4.63 -17.75 12.54
C PRO A 103 3.51 -17.07 13.34
N ASP A 104 3.64 -15.77 13.62
CA ASP A 104 2.63 -15.02 14.35
C ASP A 104 1.50 -14.55 13.41
N PRO A 105 0.27 -15.08 13.56
CA PRO A 105 -0.86 -14.66 12.74
C PRO A 105 -1.23 -13.19 12.93
N ALA A 106 -0.88 -12.57 14.04
CA ALA A 106 -1.07 -11.12 14.25
C ALA A 106 -0.18 -10.26 13.34
N ARG A 107 0.86 -10.87 12.74
CA ARG A 107 1.81 -10.23 11.85
C ARG A 107 1.66 -10.68 10.39
N ARG A 108 0.52 -11.21 10.01
CA ARG A 108 0.22 -11.78 8.69
C ARG A 108 0.39 -10.80 7.53
N TYR A 109 0.09 -9.54 7.73
CA TYR A 109 0.35 -8.48 6.76
C TYR A 109 1.46 -7.59 7.28
N LYS A 110 2.34 -7.18 6.37
CA LYS A 110 3.43 -6.25 6.65
C LYS A 110 3.36 -5.06 5.72
N MET A 111 3.77 -3.91 6.21
CA MET A 111 3.76 -2.67 5.47
C MET A 111 5.03 -1.88 5.72
N LEU A 112 5.63 -1.37 4.64
CA LEU A 112 6.53 -0.22 4.73
C LEU A 112 5.77 1.04 4.33
N TYR A 113 5.96 2.11 5.08
CA TYR A 113 5.33 3.41 4.81
C TYR A 113 6.26 4.55 5.13
N GLY A 114 6.11 5.66 4.38
CA GLY A 114 6.85 6.87 4.66
C GLY A 114 6.32 7.60 5.88
N ALA A 115 7.23 8.15 6.67
CA ALA A 115 6.94 8.99 7.82
C ALA A 115 7.86 10.22 7.83
N GLY A 116 7.60 11.17 8.73
CA GLY A 116 8.42 12.37 8.88
C GLY A 116 7.90 13.56 8.08
N LYS A 117 8.78 14.52 7.81
CA LYS A 117 8.49 15.79 7.16
C LYS A 117 9.35 15.96 5.90
N PRO A 118 9.00 16.87 4.99
CA PRO A 118 9.82 17.18 3.83
C PRO A 118 11.31 17.35 4.20
N ARG A 119 12.19 16.71 3.44
CA ARG A 119 13.65 16.65 3.63
C ARG A 119 14.13 15.86 4.86
N LYS A 120 13.23 15.27 5.64
CA LYS A 120 13.52 14.39 6.80
C LYS A 120 12.57 13.19 6.79
N TYR A 121 12.34 12.62 5.60
CA TYR A 121 11.54 11.42 5.48
C TYR A 121 12.31 10.19 5.98
N THR A 122 11.57 9.31 6.59
CA THR A 122 12.03 7.99 7.03
C THR A 122 11.10 6.94 6.49
N THR A 123 11.53 5.70 6.45
CA THR A 123 10.65 4.56 6.19
C THR A 123 10.42 3.81 7.49
N ASN A 124 9.18 3.66 7.81
CA ASN A 124 8.68 2.93 8.96
C ASN A 124 8.05 1.61 8.51
N ALA A 125 7.96 0.67 9.43
CA ALA A 125 7.25 -0.59 9.25
C ALA A 125 6.03 -0.67 10.16
N ALA A 126 5.03 -1.43 9.72
CA ALA A 126 3.89 -1.83 10.53
C ALA A 126 3.46 -3.25 10.16
N TYR A 127 2.73 -3.90 11.07
CA TYR A 127 2.17 -5.22 10.85
C TYR A 127 0.69 -5.27 11.23
N SER A 128 -0.01 -6.26 10.70
CA SER A 128 -1.44 -6.43 10.90
C SER A 128 -1.86 -7.88 10.74
N ALA A 129 -2.90 -8.32 11.45
CA ALA A 129 -3.51 -9.62 11.26
C ALA A 129 -4.43 -9.65 10.03
N ASP A 130 -5.09 -8.54 9.72
CA ASP A 130 -6.19 -8.43 8.75
C ASP A 130 -5.92 -7.45 7.59
N GLY A 131 -4.83 -6.69 7.67
CA GLY A 131 -4.50 -5.64 6.71
C GLY A 131 -5.29 -4.33 6.91
N LEU A 132 -6.11 -4.24 7.97
CA LEU A 132 -6.95 -3.08 8.27
C LEU A 132 -6.57 -2.42 9.59
N LYS A 133 -6.25 -3.19 10.62
CA LYS A 133 -5.76 -2.70 11.91
C LYS A 133 -4.26 -2.86 11.98
N TRP A 134 -3.54 -1.74 11.90
CA TRP A 134 -2.10 -1.73 11.80
C TRP A 134 -1.44 -1.34 13.12
N THR A 135 -0.42 -2.10 13.50
CA THR A 135 0.44 -1.83 14.66
C THR A 135 1.82 -1.40 14.14
N PRO A 136 2.28 -0.17 14.46
CA PRO A 136 3.63 0.25 14.10
C PRO A 136 4.70 -0.65 14.74
N GLU A 137 5.77 -0.90 14.00
CA GLU A 137 6.94 -1.61 14.52
C GLU A 137 7.62 -0.76 15.61
N PRO A 138 7.87 -1.30 16.82
CA PRO A 138 8.52 -0.53 17.90
C PRO A 138 9.91 0.01 17.55
N ALA A 139 10.63 -0.65 16.65
CA ALA A 139 11.97 -0.25 16.22
C ALA A 139 11.99 0.82 15.11
N ASN A 140 10.86 1.44 14.81
CA ASN A 140 10.80 2.51 13.82
C ASN A 140 11.67 3.73 14.19
N PRO A 141 12.29 4.40 13.21
CA PRO A 141 12.27 4.08 11.79
C PRO A 141 13.16 2.89 11.42
N VAL A 142 12.69 2.01 10.54
CA VAL A 142 13.50 0.88 10.06
C VAL A 142 14.53 1.30 9.00
N ILE A 143 14.29 2.42 8.31
CA ILE A 143 15.22 3.04 7.36
C ILE A 143 15.22 4.56 7.62
N PRO A 144 16.37 5.12 8.06
CA PRO A 144 16.42 6.50 8.56
C PRO A 144 16.36 7.58 7.50
N HIS A 145 16.68 7.26 6.25
CA HIS A 145 16.71 8.22 5.15
C HIS A 145 16.12 7.59 3.90
N SER A 146 14.85 7.85 3.63
CA SER A 146 14.19 7.37 2.43
C SER A 146 12.93 8.15 2.19
N ASP A 147 12.69 8.53 0.95
CA ASP A 147 11.44 9.13 0.52
C ASP A 147 10.72 8.26 -0.51
N THR A 148 9.51 8.66 -0.91
CA THR A 148 8.69 8.00 -1.93
C THR A 148 8.19 6.59 -1.56
N LEU A 149 7.65 5.87 -2.56
CA LEU A 149 7.22 4.49 -2.44
C LEU A 149 8.44 3.57 -2.37
N ASN A 150 8.53 2.81 -1.29
CA ASN A 150 9.49 1.73 -1.12
C ASN A 150 8.77 0.38 -1.31
N SER A 151 9.43 -0.58 -1.93
CA SER A 151 8.90 -1.94 -2.10
C SER A 151 9.56 -2.89 -1.13
N CYS A 152 8.77 -3.77 -0.50
CA CYS A 152 9.28 -4.80 0.41
C CYS A 152 8.57 -6.12 0.17
N PHE A 153 9.29 -7.22 0.31
CA PHE A 153 8.78 -8.57 0.22
C PHE A 153 9.69 -9.55 0.96
N TRP A 154 9.19 -10.75 1.20
CA TRP A 154 9.98 -11.86 1.69
C TRP A 154 10.72 -12.54 0.52
N ASP A 155 12.05 -12.70 0.66
CA ASP A 155 12.86 -13.48 -0.27
C ASP A 155 13.10 -14.88 0.31
N PRO A 156 12.45 -15.92 -0.24
CA PRO A 156 12.58 -17.28 0.28
C PRO A 156 13.97 -17.89 0.05
N ALA A 157 14.69 -17.44 -0.99
CA ALA A 157 16.03 -17.95 -1.28
C ALA A 157 17.06 -17.41 -0.28
N ARG A 158 16.92 -16.14 0.11
CA ARG A 158 17.78 -15.50 1.12
C ARG A 158 17.27 -15.64 2.55
N ARG A 159 16.02 -16.07 2.72
CA ARG A 159 15.33 -16.18 4.02
C ARG A 159 15.36 -14.88 4.80
N CYS A 160 15.12 -13.77 4.13
CA CYS A 160 15.07 -12.43 4.73
C CYS A 160 14.06 -11.53 4.02
N TYR A 161 13.70 -10.43 4.66
CA TYR A 161 12.97 -9.36 4.01
C TYR A 161 13.92 -8.52 3.16
N VAL A 162 13.51 -8.23 1.95
CA VAL A 162 14.24 -7.37 1.02
C VAL A 162 13.42 -6.12 0.76
N ALA A 163 14.06 -4.97 0.87
CA ALA A 163 13.43 -3.69 0.55
C ALA A 163 14.22 -2.95 -0.55
N TYR A 164 13.50 -2.46 -1.55
CA TYR A 164 14.02 -1.53 -2.54
C TYR A 164 13.60 -0.12 -2.13
N VAL A 165 14.56 0.72 -1.87
CA VAL A 165 14.36 2.07 -1.35
C VAL A 165 15.09 3.10 -2.19
N ARG A 166 14.61 4.35 -2.15
CA ARG A 166 15.29 5.51 -2.75
C ARG A 166 15.97 6.35 -1.66
N PHE A 167 17.21 6.67 -1.88
CA PHE A 167 18.00 7.59 -1.04
C PHE A 167 18.18 8.93 -1.73
#